data_e847ccbc42288e58683560a880cf6db1
#
_entry.id   e847ccbc42288e58683560a880cf6db1
#
_cell.length_a   1.000
_cell.length_b   1.000
_cell.length_c   1.000
_cell.angle_alpha   90.00
_cell.angle_beta   90.00
_cell.angle_gamma   90.00
#
_symmetry.space_group_name_H-M   'P 1'
#
loop_
_entity.id
_entity.type
_entity.pdbx_description
1 polymer ?
#
loop_
_entity_poly.entity_id
_entity_poly.type
_entity_poly.pdbx_seq_one_letter_code
_entity_poly.pdbx_strand_id
1 'polypeptide(L)'
;MASAVHAQDVNLSSKSRLQLFENQTRILDERATTQYANSARLLPESVRNLSKGVGLVYSGSYRGQYYQLAKSAARRHGVPESLFLRLVQQESNWNAGAVSGKGAIGLAQLMPGTARMLGVNPRDPGENLDGGARYLRAQYERFRDWRLALAAYNAGPEAVERHDGIPPYSETKNYVRKIWGS
;
A
#
# COMPACT_ATOMS: atom_id res chain seq x y z
N MET A 1 25.64 37.68 51.96
CA MET A 1 26.30 37.47 50.66
C MET A 1 25.51 36.42 49.93
N ALA A 2 24.72 36.84 48.94
CA ALA A 2 23.91 35.92 48.13
C ALA A 2 24.63 35.69 46.81
N SER A 3 25.02 34.42 46.54
CA SER A 3 25.62 34.04 45.28
C SER A 3 24.53 33.81 44.24
N ALA A 4 24.53 34.64 43.21
CA ALA A 4 23.69 34.49 42.04
C ALA A 4 24.21 33.36 41.15
N VAL A 5 23.40 32.32 40.96
CA VAL A 5 23.67 31.26 39.96
C VAL A 5 23.24 31.78 38.59
N HIS A 6 24.19 32.00 37.71
CA HIS A 6 23.94 32.35 36.31
C HIS A 6 23.43 31.11 35.56
N ALA A 7 22.18 31.17 35.15
CA ALA A 7 21.63 30.23 34.15
C ALA A 7 22.23 30.59 32.78
N GLN A 8 23.07 29.71 32.23
CA GLN A 8 23.54 29.86 30.88
C GLN A 8 22.43 29.40 29.92
N ASP A 9 21.86 30.37 29.21
CA ASP A 9 20.94 30.11 28.08
C ASP A 9 21.71 29.38 26.97
N VAL A 10 21.48 28.07 26.85
CA VAL A 10 21.98 27.27 25.73
C VAL A 10 21.08 27.53 24.52
N ASN A 11 21.46 28.53 23.74
CA ASN A 11 20.80 28.84 22.47
C ASN A 11 21.19 27.81 21.40
N LEU A 12 20.52 26.67 21.40
CA LEU A 12 20.70 25.65 20.40
C LEU A 12 20.13 26.14 19.05
N SER A 13 21.01 26.29 18.05
CA SER A 13 20.66 26.62 16.67
C SER A 13 19.51 25.71 16.17
N SER A 14 18.60 26.25 15.36
CA SER A 14 17.48 25.51 14.76
C SER A 14 17.93 24.23 14.02
N LYS A 15 19.13 24.23 13.45
CA LYS A 15 19.75 23.04 12.84
C LYS A 15 20.09 21.94 13.85
N SER A 16 20.57 22.32 15.04
CA SER A 16 20.89 21.35 16.11
C SER A 16 19.63 20.74 16.73
N ARG A 17 18.53 21.49 16.79
CA ARG A 17 17.21 20.98 17.24
C ARG A 17 16.63 19.99 16.23
N LEU A 18 16.77 20.27 14.93
CA LEU A 18 16.31 19.34 13.87
C LEU A 18 17.11 18.03 13.91
N GLN A 19 18.43 18.11 14.03
CA GLN A 19 19.28 16.92 14.14
C GLN A 19 19.03 16.09 15.40
N LEU A 20 18.73 16.73 16.53
CA LEU A 20 18.33 16.02 17.76
C LEU A 20 16.98 15.32 17.59
N PHE A 21 16.03 15.96 16.92
CA PHE A 21 14.72 15.39 16.65
C PHE A 21 14.81 14.20 15.66
N GLU A 22 15.57 14.35 14.59
CA GLU A 22 15.83 13.26 13.62
C GLU A 22 16.54 12.06 14.26
N ASN A 23 17.51 12.29 15.13
CA ASN A 23 18.21 11.23 15.86
C ASN A 23 17.29 10.54 16.89
N GLN A 24 16.43 11.27 17.58
CA GLN A 24 15.46 10.69 18.52
C GLN A 24 14.40 9.85 17.80
N THR A 25 13.87 10.34 16.68
CA THR A 25 12.90 9.56 15.88
C THR A 25 13.52 8.31 15.28
N ARG A 26 14.77 8.38 14.82
CA ARG A 26 15.48 7.20 14.30
C ARG A 26 15.70 6.12 15.36
N ILE A 27 16.10 6.51 16.57
CA ILE A 27 16.32 5.54 17.68
C ILE A 27 14.99 4.93 18.15
N LEU A 28 13.88 5.69 18.11
CA LEU A 28 12.54 5.18 18.44
C LEU A 28 12.05 4.21 17.37
N ASP A 29 12.29 4.50 16.09
CA ASP A 29 11.94 3.61 14.97
C ASP A 29 12.75 2.32 14.98
N GLU A 30 14.06 2.37 15.27
CA GLU A 30 14.90 1.17 15.38
C GLU A 30 14.50 0.29 16.58
N ARG A 31 14.18 0.89 17.73
CA ARG A 31 13.68 0.15 18.91
C ARG A 31 12.29 -0.41 18.68
N ALA A 32 11.38 0.37 18.07
CA ALA A 32 10.07 -0.11 17.67
C ALA A 32 10.18 -1.27 16.69
N THR A 33 11.01 -1.15 15.65
CA THR A 33 11.22 -2.20 14.66
C THR A 33 11.75 -3.48 15.29
N THR A 34 12.70 -3.40 16.23
CA THR A 34 13.25 -4.57 16.92
C THR A 34 12.24 -5.19 17.91
N GLN A 35 11.46 -4.38 18.59
CA GLN A 35 10.45 -4.83 19.54
C GLN A 35 9.24 -5.43 18.81
N TYR A 36 8.85 -4.88 17.66
CA TYR A 36 7.75 -5.43 16.84
C TYR A 36 8.16 -6.58 15.94
N ALA A 37 9.45 -6.76 15.60
CA ALA A 37 9.93 -7.93 14.89
C ALA A 37 9.65 -9.26 15.66
N ASN A 38 9.67 -9.20 16.99
CA ASN A 38 9.31 -10.33 17.85
C ASN A 38 7.80 -10.47 18.10
N SER A 39 7.01 -9.43 17.87
CA SER A 39 5.54 -9.45 18.05
C SER A 39 4.81 -10.18 16.93
N ALA A 40 5.49 -10.51 15.83
CA ALA A 40 4.95 -11.36 14.75
C ALA A 40 4.53 -12.76 15.28
N ARG A 41 5.01 -13.17 16.46
CA ARG A 41 4.59 -14.40 17.15
C ARG A 41 3.20 -14.32 17.80
N LEU A 42 2.73 -13.09 18.07
CA LEU A 42 1.45 -12.84 18.75
C LEU A 42 0.32 -12.47 17.79
N LEU A 43 0.60 -12.36 16.50
CA LEU A 43 -0.44 -12.14 15.49
C LEU A 43 -1.30 -13.41 15.37
N PRO A 44 -2.64 -13.28 15.33
CA PRO A 44 -3.52 -14.40 15.03
C PRO A 44 -3.06 -15.13 13.77
N GLU A 45 -3.22 -16.45 13.74
CA GLU A 45 -2.78 -17.29 12.62
C GLU A 45 -3.36 -16.82 11.27
N SER A 46 -4.57 -16.24 11.29
CA SER A 46 -5.21 -15.59 10.14
C SER A 46 -4.38 -14.44 9.57
N VAL A 47 -3.70 -13.64 10.39
CA VAL A 47 -2.85 -12.52 9.94
C VAL A 47 -1.46 -13.02 9.50
N ARG A 48 -0.94 -14.07 10.15
CA ARG A 48 0.29 -14.74 9.73
C ARG A 48 0.14 -15.41 8.36
N ASN A 49 -1.03 -15.97 8.07
CA ASN A 49 -1.31 -16.63 6.80
C ASN A 49 -1.55 -15.63 5.66
N LEU A 50 -2.00 -14.40 5.94
CA LEU A 50 -2.11 -13.33 4.96
C LEU A 50 -0.74 -12.90 4.39
N SER A 51 0.31 -12.93 5.21
CA SER A 51 1.68 -12.61 4.75
C SER A 51 2.45 -13.82 4.21
N LYS A 52 2.07 -15.05 4.61
CA LYS A 52 2.69 -16.30 4.13
C LYS A 52 1.95 -16.98 2.98
N GLY A 53 0.68 -16.61 2.72
CA GLY A 53 -0.20 -17.33 1.80
C GLY A 53 0.02 -17.03 0.31
N VAL A 54 0.82 -16.02 -0.02
CA VAL A 54 1.10 -15.67 -1.40
C VAL A 54 2.61 -15.68 -1.59
N GLY A 55 3.16 -16.79 -2.05
CA GLY A 55 4.59 -16.93 -2.42
C GLY A 55 5.01 -16.01 -3.58
N LEU A 56 4.28 -14.91 -3.78
CA LEU A 56 4.53 -13.94 -4.82
C LEU A 56 5.71 -13.05 -4.46
N VAL A 57 6.69 -13.01 -5.35
CA VAL A 57 7.80 -12.06 -5.27
C VAL A 57 7.57 -10.98 -6.31
N TYR A 58 7.71 -9.71 -5.91
CA TYR A 58 7.73 -8.61 -6.87
C TYR A 58 9.04 -8.63 -7.64
N SER A 59 9.00 -9.04 -8.90
CA SER A 59 10.15 -9.13 -9.82
C SER A 59 10.37 -7.87 -10.66
N GLY A 60 9.52 -6.84 -10.54
CA GLY A 60 9.69 -5.57 -11.25
C GLY A 60 10.93 -4.82 -10.77
N SER A 61 11.53 -4.00 -11.64
CA SER A 61 12.75 -3.22 -11.37
C SER A 61 12.48 -1.88 -10.68
N TYR A 62 11.23 -1.41 -10.64
CA TYR A 62 10.92 -0.10 -10.07
C TYR A 62 11.24 -0.02 -8.57
N ARG A 63 12.04 0.98 -8.19
CA ARG A 63 12.40 1.31 -6.79
C ARG A 63 12.34 2.83 -6.54
N GLY A 64 11.56 3.55 -7.38
CA GLY A 64 11.42 5.00 -7.30
C GLY A 64 10.55 5.47 -6.13
N GLN A 65 10.24 6.76 -6.13
CA GLN A 65 9.58 7.47 -5.02
C GLN A 65 8.25 6.85 -4.55
N TYR A 66 7.49 6.19 -5.42
CA TYR A 66 6.19 5.60 -5.06
C TYR A 66 6.30 4.18 -4.50
N TYR A 67 7.47 3.55 -4.59
CA TYR A 67 7.67 2.17 -4.15
C TYR A 67 7.35 1.97 -2.67
N GLN A 68 7.92 2.82 -1.80
CA GLN A 68 7.68 2.74 -0.36
C GLN A 68 6.26 3.18 0.02
N LEU A 69 5.69 4.15 -0.70
CA LEU A 69 4.28 4.55 -0.51
C LEU A 69 3.33 3.39 -0.80
N ALA A 70 3.54 2.66 -1.89
CA ALA A 70 2.73 1.50 -2.24
C ALA A 70 2.85 0.37 -1.20
N LYS A 71 4.07 0.08 -0.72
CA LYS A 71 4.29 -0.90 0.36
C LYS A 71 3.58 -0.49 1.65
N SER A 72 3.67 0.78 2.02
CA SER A 72 2.99 1.31 3.21
C SER A 72 1.47 1.23 3.08
N ALA A 73 0.91 1.58 1.93
CA ALA A 73 -0.52 1.43 1.65
C ALA A 73 -0.96 -0.03 1.73
N ALA A 74 -0.22 -0.95 1.12
CA ALA A 74 -0.50 -2.38 1.19
C ALA A 74 -0.53 -2.89 2.65
N ARG A 75 0.47 -2.53 3.46
CA ARG A 75 0.53 -2.90 4.88
C ARG A 75 -0.64 -2.35 5.69
N ARG A 76 -0.97 -1.06 5.53
CA ARG A 76 -2.09 -0.43 6.24
C ARG A 76 -3.41 -1.15 6.02
N HIS A 77 -3.63 -1.63 4.81
CA HIS A 77 -4.88 -2.30 4.43
C HIS A 77 -4.80 -3.83 4.45
N GLY A 78 -3.71 -4.43 4.98
CA GLY A 78 -3.55 -5.87 5.08
C GLY A 78 -3.53 -6.59 3.72
N VAL A 79 -3.00 -5.93 2.69
CA VAL A 79 -2.76 -6.49 1.36
C VAL A 79 -1.32 -7.01 1.29
N PRO A 80 -1.06 -8.19 0.72
CA PRO A 80 0.31 -8.66 0.52
C PRO A 80 1.10 -7.65 -0.34
N GLU A 81 2.24 -7.16 0.18
CA GLU A 81 3.03 -6.11 -0.48
C GLU A 81 3.36 -6.45 -1.93
N SER A 82 3.90 -7.65 -2.16
CA SER A 82 4.28 -8.10 -3.50
C SER A 82 3.09 -8.14 -4.47
N LEU A 83 1.91 -8.51 -3.99
CA LEU A 83 0.68 -8.50 -4.80
C LEU A 83 0.32 -7.08 -5.23
N PHE A 84 0.32 -6.14 -4.29
CA PHE A 84 -0.04 -4.76 -4.58
C PHE A 84 0.98 -4.07 -5.48
N LEU A 85 2.28 -4.31 -5.27
CA LEU A 85 3.33 -3.79 -6.15
C LEU A 85 3.17 -4.30 -7.60
N ARG A 86 2.81 -5.58 -7.78
CA ARG A 86 2.54 -6.15 -9.12
C ARG A 86 1.28 -5.56 -9.73
N LEU A 87 0.25 -5.29 -8.92
CA LEU A 87 -0.95 -4.60 -9.36
C LEU A 87 -0.60 -3.19 -9.88
N VAL A 88 0.10 -2.37 -9.11
CA VAL A 88 0.49 -1.01 -9.53
C VAL A 88 1.35 -1.03 -10.80
N GLN A 89 2.26 -1.99 -10.90
CA GLN A 89 3.05 -2.21 -12.12
C GLN A 89 2.15 -2.52 -13.33
N GLN A 90 1.13 -3.35 -13.16
CA GLN A 90 0.20 -3.71 -14.24
C GLN A 90 -0.75 -2.57 -14.61
N GLU A 91 -1.21 -1.78 -13.63
CA GLU A 91 -2.18 -0.71 -13.83
C GLU A 91 -1.59 0.50 -14.56
N SER A 92 -0.46 0.98 -14.12
CA SER A 92 0.09 2.26 -14.59
C SER A 92 1.55 2.18 -15.04
N ASN A 93 2.21 1.05 -14.85
CA ASN A 93 3.67 0.96 -14.94
C ASN A 93 4.37 2.06 -14.10
N TRP A 94 3.81 2.35 -12.91
CA TRP A 94 4.28 3.37 -11.98
C TRP A 94 4.15 4.83 -12.49
N ASN A 95 3.35 5.07 -13.51
CA ASN A 95 3.06 6.42 -13.99
C ASN A 95 1.93 7.05 -13.16
N ALA A 96 2.27 8.00 -12.30
CA ALA A 96 1.29 8.72 -11.47
C ALA A 96 0.34 9.60 -12.29
N GLY A 97 0.74 10.02 -13.49
CA GLY A 97 -0.08 10.80 -14.42
C GLY A 97 -0.95 9.97 -15.36
N ALA A 98 -0.95 8.63 -15.22
CA ALA A 98 -1.69 7.76 -16.12
C ALA A 98 -3.21 8.03 -16.06
N VAL A 99 -3.83 8.14 -17.24
CA VAL A 99 -5.29 8.18 -17.41
C VAL A 99 -5.65 7.20 -18.51
N SER A 100 -6.51 6.23 -18.22
CA SER A 100 -6.96 5.26 -19.20
C SER A 100 -8.04 5.83 -20.13
N GLY A 101 -8.26 5.19 -21.29
CA GLY A 101 -9.37 5.56 -22.19
C GLY A 101 -10.76 5.46 -21.55
N LYS A 102 -10.92 4.67 -20.47
CA LYS A 102 -12.13 4.56 -19.66
C LYS A 102 -12.18 5.57 -18.50
N GLY A 103 -11.15 6.40 -18.33
CA GLY A 103 -11.08 7.42 -17.30
C GLY A 103 -10.55 6.95 -15.95
N ALA A 104 -9.93 5.78 -15.85
CA ALA A 104 -9.20 5.36 -14.64
C ALA A 104 -7.94 6.22 -14.46
N ILE A 105 -7.61 6.58 -13.21
CA ILE A 105 -6.62 7.63 -12.90
C ILE A 105 -5.53 7.09 -11.96
N GLY A 106 -4.28 7.47 -12.26
CA GLY A 106 -3.14 7.39 -11.37
C GLY A 106 -2.50 6.01 -11.26
N LEU A 107 -1.67 5.84 -10.24
CA LEU A 107 -0.83 4.66 -10.02
C LEU A 107 -1.62 3.35 -9.94
N ALA A 108 -2.74 3.35 -9.23
CA ALA A 108 -3.62 2.20 -9.03
C ALA A 108 -4.85 2.23 -9.95
N GLN A 109 -4.90 3.15 -10.93
CA GLN A 109 -5.97 3.28 -11.94
C GLN A 109 -7.38 3.25 -11.32
N LEU A 110 -7.63 4.14 -10.36
CA LEU A 110 -8.95 4.25 -9.75
C LEU A 110 -9.94 4.94 -10.70
N MET A 111 -11.10 4.31 -10.88
CA MET A 111 -12.22 4.97 -11.55
C MET A 111 -12.72 6.16 -10.71
N PRO A 112 -13.15 7.28 -11.33
CA PRO A 112 -13.65 8.45 -10.59
C PRO A 112 -14.79 8.12 -9.62
N GLY A 113 -15.67 7.19 -9.97
CA GLY A 113 -16.73 6.70 -9.10
C GLY A 113 -16.19 6.00 -7.85
N THR A 114 -15.20 5.11 -8.02
CA THR A 114 -14.53 4.41 -6.94
C THR A 114 -13.76 5.38 -6.05
N ALA A 115 -13.04 6.34 -6.63
CA ALA A 115 -12.32 7.35 -5.86
C ALA A 115 -13.26 8.20 -4.99
N ARG A 116 -14.42 8.62 -5.52
CA ARG A 116 -15.44 9.33 -4.74
C ARG A 116 -16.01 8.48 -3.61
N MET A 117 -16.35 7.22 -3.89
CA MET A 117 -16.85 6.29 -2.86
C MET A 117 -15.84 6.09 -1.73
N LEU A 118 -14.56 6.07 -2.07
CA LEU A 118 -13.47 5.93 -1.11
C LEU A 118 -13.09 7.26 -0.43
N GLY A 119 -13.58 8.42 -0.90
CA GLY A 119 -13.22 9.73 -0.37
C GLY A 119 -11.75 10.11 -0.61
N VAL A 120 -11.16 9.68 -1.73
CA VAL A 120 -9.76 9.95 -2.07
C VAL A 120 -9.65 10.81 -3.34
N ASN A 121 -8.61 11.64 -3.40
CA ASN A 121 -8.23 12.32 -4.63
C ASN A 121 -7.39 11.37 -5.52
N PRO A 122 -7.92 10.88 -6.65
CA PRO A 122 -7.20 9.91 -7.47
C PRO A 122 -5.99 10.51 -8.20
N ARG A 123 -5.82 11.84 -8.19
CA ARG A 123 -4.66 12.53 -8.79
C ARG A 123 -3.52 12.71 -7.79
N ASP A 124 -3.77 12.59 -6.50
CA ASP A 124 -2.71 12.53 -5.49
C ASP A 124 -2.14 11.11 -5.44
N PRO A 125 -0.82 10.91 -5.66
CA PRO A 125 -0.22 9.59 -5.71
C PRO A 125 -0.36 8.79 -4.42
N GLY A 126 -0.28 9.46 -3.26
CA GLY A 126 -0.40 8.82 -1.96
C GLY A 126 -1.84 8.35 -1.69
N GLU A 127 -2.82 9.23 -1.92
CA GLU A 127 -4.24 8.91 -1.77
C GLU A 127 -4.70 7.87 -2.80
N ASN A 128 -4.17 7.93 -4.02
CA ASN A 128 -4.45 6.95 -5.07
C ASN A 128 -3.98 5.54 -4.68
N LEU A 129 -2.75 5.41 -4.18
CA LEU A 129 -2.22 4.14 -3.70
C LEU A 129 -2.97 3.63 -2.47
N ASP A 130 -3.29 4.52 -1.53
CA ASP A 130 -4.07 4.16 -0.35
C ASP A 130 -5.48 3.66 -0.71
N GLY A 131 -6.16 4.40 -1.56
CA GLY A 131 -7.48 4.03 -2.08
C GLY A 131 -7.45 2.71 -2.87
N GLY A 132 -6.43 2.53 -3.71
CA GLY A 132 -6.24 1.28 -4.47
C GLY A 132 -6.04 0.06 -3.58
N ALA A 133 -5.19 0.16 -2.55
CA ALA A 133 -4.97 -0.92 -1.59
C ALA A 133 -6.24 -1.21 -0.78
N ARG A 134 -6.94 -0.18 -0.31
CA ARG A 134 -8.22 -0.31 0.40
C ARG A 134 -9.30 -0.96 -0.46
N TYR A 135 -9.40 -0.57 -1.75
CA TYR A 135 -10.36 -1.17 -2.67
C TYR A 135 -10.06 -2.64 -2.94
N LEU A 136 -8.78 -2.99 -3.17
CA LEU A 136 -8.37 -4.38 -3.35
C LEU A 136 -8.67 -5.22 -2.09
N ARG A 137 -8.43 -4.67 -0.90
CA ARG A 137 -8.76 -5.32 0.36
C ARG A 137 -10.26 -5.58 0.49
N ALA A 138 -11.10 -4.60 0.16
CA ALA A 138 -12.55 -4.76 0.18
C ALA A 138 -13.02 -5.90 -0.75
N GLN A 139 -12.40 -6.05 -1.93
CA GLN A 139 -12.68 -7.18 -2.82
C GLN A 139 -12.26 -8.51 -2.19
N TYR A 140 -11.10 -8.56 -1.56
CA TYR A 140 -10.68 -9.76 -0.83
C TYR A 140 -11.64 -10.11 0.32
N GLU A 141 -12.15 -9.14 1.04
CA GLU A 141 -13.12 -9.39 2.12
C GLU A 141 -14.45 -9.97 1.59
N ARG A 142 -14.85 -9.57 0.38
CA ARG A 142 -16.03 -10.08 -0.30
C ARG A 142 -15.86 -11.51 -0.81
N PHE A 143 -14.74 -11.82 -1.45
CA PHE A 143 -14.52 -13.10 -2.15
C PHE A 143 -13.63 -14.08 -1.41
N ARG A 144 -12.86 -13.66 -0.41
CA ARG A 144 -11.91 -14.46 0.38
C ARG A 144 -10.84 -15.19 -0.44
N ASP A 145 -10.64 -14.76 -1.66
CA ASP A 145 -9.62 -15.24 -2.61
C ASP A 145 -8.97 -14.05 -3.31
N TRP A 146 -7.64 -13.99 -3.34
CA TRP A 146 -6.91 -12.88 -3.96
C TRP A 146 -7.03 -12.87 -5.49
N ARG A 147 -7.20 -14.02 -6.12
CA ARG A 147 -7.39 -14.11 -7.59
C ARG A 147 -8.74 -13.55 -7.98
N LEU A 148 -9.78 -13.87 -7.20
CA LEU A 148 -11.11 -13.29 -7.37
C LEU A 148 -11.13 -11.79 -7.03
N ALA A 149 -10.37 -11.37 -5.99
CA ALA A 149 -10.21 -9.96 -5.66
C ALA A 149 -9.55 -9.16 -6.79
N LEU A 150 -8.53 -9.71 -7.45
CA LEU A 150 -7.91 -9.10 -8.63
C LEU A 150 -8.88 -9.05 -9.82
N ALA A 151 -9.65 -10.12 -10.04
CA ALA A 151 -10.67 -10.14 -11.08
C ALA A 151 -11.75 -9.07 -10.83
N ALA A 152 -12.19 -8.92 -9.58
CA ALA A 152 -13.15 -7.90 -9.16
C ALA A 152 -12.58 -6.48 -9.26
N TYR A 153 -11.30 -6.29 -8.96
CA TYR A 153 -10.62 -5.01 -9.13
C TYR A 153 -10.67 -4.54 -10.60
N ASN A 154 -10.41 -5.45 -11.54
CA ASN A 154 -10.36 -5.16 -12.97
C ASN A 154 -11.74 -5.12 -13.63
N ALA A 155 -12.61 -6.11 -13.37
CA ALA A 155 -13.88 -6.28 -14.07
C ALA A 155 -15.12 -5.81 -13.28
N GLY A 156 -14.92 -5.42 -12.03
CA GLY A 156 -16.00 -5.14 -11.08
C GLY A 156 -16.47 -6.40 -10.33
N PRO A 157 -16.87 -6.25 -9.05
CA PRO A 157 -17.29 -7.39 -8.24
C PRO A 157 -18.55 -8.07 -8.76
N GLU A 158 -19.48 -7.33 -9.36
CA GLU A 158 -20.70 -7.89 -9.92
C GLU A 158 -20.43 -8.84 -11.10
N ALA A 159 -19.34 -8.63 -11.83
CA ALA A 159 -18.93 -9.56 -12.90
C ALA A 159 -18.43 -10.89 -12.32
N VAL A 160 -17.67 -10.83 -11.21
CA VAL A 160 -17.18 -12.03 -10.52
C VAL A 160 -18.35 -12.83 -9.94
N GLU A 161 -19.34 -12.17 -9.32
CA GLU A 161 -20.54 -12.82 -8.79
C GLU A 161 -21.38 -13.46 -9.88
N ARG A 162 -21.66 -12.74 -11.00
CA ARG A 162 -22.44 -13.30 -12.10
C ARG A 162 -21.86 -14.55 -12.70
N HIS A 163 -20.54 -14.68 -12.69
CA HIS A 163 -19.83 -15.83 -13.27
C HIS A 163 -19.37 -16.86 -12.24
N ASP A 164 -19.72 -16.63 -10.96
CA ASP A 164 -19.28 -17.48 -9.84
C ASP A 164 -17.77 -17.78 -9.91
N GLY A 165 -16.98 -16.75 -10.23
CA GLY A 165 -15.55 -16.88 -10.41
C GLY A 165 -14.93 -15.81 -11.32
N ILE A 166 -13.74 -16.11 -11.86
CA ILE A 166 -13.09 -15.18 -12.79
C ILE A 166 -13.90 -15.10 -14.08
N PRO A 167 -14.41 -13.90 -14.45
CA PRO A 167 -15.21 -13.73 -15.66
C PRO A 167 -14.48 -14.21 -16.91
N PRO A 168 -15.18 -14.75 -17.94
CA PRO A 168 -14.56 -15.28 -19.15
C PRO A 168 -13.97 -14.20 -20.08
N TYR A 169 -13.76 -12.98 -19.57
CA TYR A 169 -13.17 -11.88 -20.31
C TYR A 169 -11.66 -12.08 -20.46
N SER A 170 -11.17 -12.03 -21.69
CA SER A 170 -9.74 -12.23 -21.99
C SER A 170 -8.84 -11.22 -21.26
N GLU A 171 -9.30 -9.96 -21.16
CA GLU A 171 -8.62 -8.89 -20.42
C GLU A 171 -8.43 -9.28 -18.95
N THR A 172 -9.52 -9.67 -18.27
CA THR A 172 -9.51 -10.00 -16.83
C THR A 172 -8.71 -11.27 -16.54
N LYS A 173 -8.84 -12.32 -17.36
CA LYS A 173 -8.03 -13.53 -17.23
C LYS A 173 -6.54 -13.23 -17.36
N ASN A 174 -6.16 -12.41 -18.33
CA ASN A 174 -4.78 -12.00 -18.55
C ASN A 174 -4.27 -11.11 -17.40
N TYR A 175 -5.11 -10.20 -16.87
CA TYR A 175 -4.80 -9.35 -15.73
C TYR A 175 -4.48 -10.19 -14.50
N VAL A 176 -5.36 -11.11 -14.13
CA VAL A 176 -5.14 -12.01 -12.99
C VAL A 176 -3.86 -12.82 -13.17
N ARG A 177 -3.65 -13.43 -14.34
CA ARG A 177 -2.44 -14.23 -14.63
C ARG A 177 -1.15 -13.41 -14.53
N LYS A 178 -1.14 -12.18 -15.02
CA LYS A 178 0.06 -11.32 -14.96
C LYS A 178 0.42 -10.91 -13.53
N ILE A 179 -0.57 -10.67 -12.69
CA ILE A 179 -0.34 -10.22 -11.32
C ILE A 179 -0.11 -11.40 -10.38
N TRP A 180 -0.96 -12.43 -10.46
CA TRP A 180 -0.86 -13.59 -9.58
C TRP A 180 0.29 -14.55 -9.98
N GLY A 181 0.50 -14.71 -11.27
CA GLY A 181 1.36 -15.74 -11.82
C GLY A 181 0.56 -16.94 -12.31
N SER A 182 1.23 -17.81 -13.02
CA SER A 182 0.67 -19.09 -13.50
C SER A 182 0.55 -20.07 -12.36
#